data_bb9e655d796ce753e9119ead422c3859
#
_entry.id   bb9e655d796ce753e9119ead422c3859
#
_cell.length_a   1.000
_cell.length_b   1.000
_cell.length_c   1.000
_cell.angle_alpha   90.00
_cell.angle_beta   90.00
_cell.angle_gamma   90.00
#
_symmetry.space_group_name_H-M   'P 1'
#
loop_
_entity.id
_entity.type
_entity.pdbx_description
1 polymer ?
#
loop_
_entity_poly.entity_id
_entity_poly.type
_entity_poly.pdbx_seq_one_letter_code
_entity_poly.pdbx_strand_id
1 'polypeptide(L)'
;MLVESALSRRFEDAVLHGIFTPEPLQSGSGGRPAMGQARRSASVQTPAHLWAIGVISLLWNSFGCFDYLMTALRDPATMAAMSAPARAYVEALPAWLIAFWAVGVWGSLAGSLLLLARSRHAVTAFAVSLVGLAISQGYQMLTERPAEMSTTAMAVFTVLIWGALVFFLFYARRMTAARVLR
;
A
#
# COMPACT_ATOMS: atom_id res chain seq x y z
N MET A 1 21.98 71.45 14.31
CA MET A 1 21.50 72.35 13.23
C MET A 1 21.90 71.91 11.81
N LEU A 2 22.86 71.03 11.60
CA LEU A 2 23.24 70.58 10.23
C LEU A 2 22.64 69.19 9.86
N VAL A 3 22.13 68.44 10.81
CA VAL A 3 21.57 67.10 10.56
C VAL A 3 20.08 67.14 10.20
N GLU A 4 19.35 68.15 10.71
CA GLU A 4 17.93 68.30 10.39
C GLU A 4 17.65 68.76 8.97
N SER A 5 18.58 69.59 8.40
CA SER A 5 18.44 70.11 7.03
C SER A 5 18.74 69.04 5.95
N ALA A 6 19.47 67.99 6.29
CA ALA A 6 19.78 66.91 5.36
C ALA A 6 18.66 65.86 5.30
N LEU A 7 17.96 65.65 6.42
CA LEU A 7 16.81 64.73 6.46
C LEU A 7 15.58 65.30 5.75
N SER A 8 15.35 66.63 5.90
CA SER A 8 14.21 67.28 5.25
C SER A 8 14.33 67.28 3.72
N ARG A 9 15.54 67.50 3.20
CA ARG A 9 15.77 67.46 1.73
C ARG A 9 15.61 66.04 1.14
N ARG A 10 15.98 65.00 1.86
CA ARG A 10 15.78 63.64 1.38
C ARG A 10 14.29 63.22 1.37
N PHE A 11 13.51 63.81 2.26
CA PHE A 11 12.07 63.55 2.28
C PHE A 11 11.33 64.27 1.14
N GLU A 12 11.72 65.53 0.84
CA GLU A 12 11.14 66.30 -0.27
C GLU A 12 11.48 65.67 -1.63
N ASP A 13 12.73 65.23 -1.82
CA ASP A 13 13.13 64.55 -3.06
C ASP A 13 12.40 63.21 -3.26
N ALA A 14 12.17 62.49 -2.20
CA ALA A 14 11.43 61.21 -2.26
C ALA A 14 9.94 61.41 -2.59
N VAL A 15 9.35 62.48 -2.08
CA VAL A 15 7.94 62.81 -2.33
C VAL A 15 7.72 63.39 -3.73
N LEU A 16 8.64 64.22 -4.22
CA LEU A 16 8.49 64.82 -5.54
C LEU A 16 8.82 63.87 -6.69
N HIS A 17 9.77 62.95 -6.52
CA HIS A 17 10.09 61.94 -7.56
C HIS A 17 9.18 60.71 -7.51
N GLY A 18 8.49 60.45 -6.40
CA GLY A 18 7.57 59.31 -6.27
C GLY A 18 6.16 59.56 -6.82
N ILE A 19 5.76 60.83 -7.02
CA ILE A 19 4.34 61.17 -7.35
C ILE A 19 4.14 61.51 -8.84
N PHE A 20 5.18 61.70 -9.65
CA PHE A 20 4.99 62.18 -11.03
C PHE A 20 5.96 61.55 -12.05
N THR A 21 6.01 60.22 -12.11
CA THR A 21 6.39 59.52 -13.34
C THR A 21 5.16 58.83 -13.88
N PRO A 22 4.52 59.34 -14.93
CA PRO A 22 3.55 58.55 -15.66
C PRO A 22 4.31 57.38 -16.33
N GLU A 23 4.11 56.20 -15.82
CA GLU A 23 4.54 54.98 -16.55
C GLU A 23 3.91 55.01 -17.94
N PRO A 24 4.72 54.80 -19.00
CA PRO A 24 4.14 54.64 -20.33
C PRO A 24 3.21 53.45 -20.29
N LEU A 25 1.93 53.65 -20.63
CA LEU A 25 0.95 52.63 -20.90
C LEU A 25 1.55 51.65 -21.89
N GLN A 26 2.22 50.60 -21.40
CA GLN A 26 2.52 49.44 -22.18
C GLN A 26 1.17 48.83 -22.55
N SER A 27 0.77 49.06 -23.80
CA SER A 27 -0.29 48.38 -24.47
C SER A 27 -0.17 46.88 -24.19
N GLY A 28 -0.99 46.39 -23.23
CA GLY A 28 -0.98 45.03 -22.80
C GLY A 28 -1.42 44.13 -23.93
N SER A 29 -0.51 43.41 -24.53
CA SER A 29 -0.84 42.10 -25.05
C SER A 29 -1.24 41.27 -23.84
N GLY A 30 -2.53 40.96 -23.73
CA GLY A 30 -3.12 40.24 -22.58
C GLY A 30 -2.50 38.87 -22.37
N GLY A 31 -1.38 38.85 -21.66
CA GLY A 31 -0.88 37.65 -21.04
C GLY A 31 -1.80 37.33 -19.85
N ARG A 32 -2.82 36.50 -20.07
CA ARG A 32 -3.55 35.87 -18.98
C ARG A 32 -2.51 35.27 -18.05
N PRO A 33 -2.49 35.64 -16.75
CA PRO A 33 -1.54 35.04 -15.83
C PRO A 33 -1.70 33.52 -15.92
N ALA A 34 -0.56 32.86 -16.00
CA ALA A 34 -0.44 31.40 -16.12
C ALA A 34 -0.97 30.66 -14.88
N MET A 35 -2.19 30.98 -14.45
CA MET A 35 -2.94 30.19 -13.45
C MET A 35 -3.24 28.78 -13.92
N GLY A 36 -3.10 28.51 -15.23
CA GLY A 36 -3.30 27.19 -15.81
C GLY A 36 -2.09 26.27 -15.69
N GLN A 37 -0.89 26.80 -15.49
CA GLN A 37 0.34 25.98 -15.42
C GLN A 37 0.70 25.53 -14.01
N ALA A 38 0.31 26.26 -12.98
CA ALA A 38 0.52 25.86 -11.59
C ALA A 38 -0.33 24.64 -11.15
N ARG A 39 -1.39 24.29 -11.90
CA ARG A 39 -2.19 23.08 -11.66
C ARG A 39 -1.62 21.80 -12.32
N ARG A 40 -0.55 21.93 -13.08
CA ARG A 40 -0.08 20.82 -13.93
C ARG A 40 0.99 19.95 -13.31
N SER A 41 1.26 19.91 -12.06
CA SER A 41 2.22 18.91 -11.57
C SER A 41 2.36 18.87 -10.05
N ALA A 42 1.27 18.73 -9.33
CA ALA A 42 1.37 17.98 -8.09
C ALA A 42 1.33 16.49 -8.47
N SER A 43 2.36 16.00 -9.12
CA SER A 43 2.59 14.57 -9.21
C SER A 43 2.76 14.10 -7.78
N VAL A 44 1.75 13.38 -7.26
CA VAL A 44 1.85 12.75 -5.95
C VAL A 44 3.10 11.88 -6.00
N GLN A 45 4.17 12.34 -5.34
CA GLN A 45 5.43 11.60 -5.30
C GLN A 45 5.16 10.27 -4.61
N THR A 46 5.54 9.19 -5.27
CA THR A 46 5.40 7.84 -4.70
C THR A 46 6.39 7.72 -3.55
N PRO A 47 5.92 7.50 -2.31
CA PRO A 47 6.83 7.38 -1.17
C PRO A 47 7.73 6.14 -1.33
N ALA A 48 9.01 6.24 -0.99
CA ALA A 48 9.95 5.12 -1.09
C ALA A 48 9.51 3.89 -0.27
N HIS A 49 8.83 4.12 0.88
CA HIS A 49 8.31 3.03 1.71
C HIS A 49 7.24 2.18 0.99
N LEU A 50 6.56 2.69 -0.04
CA LEU A 50 5.61 1.89 -0.82
C LEU A 50 6.31 0.75 -1.55
N TRP A 51 7.47 1.03 -2.13
CA TRP A 51 8.28 0.02 -2.81
C TRP A 51 8.82 -1.02 -1.83
N ALA A 52 9.34 -0.57 -0.68
CA ALA A 52 9.84 -1.47 0.36
C ALA A 52 8.72 -2.40 0.88
N ILE A 53 7.58 -1.85 1.27
CA ILE A 53 6.44 -2.62 1.76
C ILE A 53 5.87 -3.52 0.66
N GLY A 54 5.78 -3.03 -0.58
CA GLY A 54 5.31 -3.82 -1.71
C GLY A 54 6.20 -5.02 -2.00
N VAL A 55 7.53 -4.87 -1.99
CA VAL A 55 8.48 -5.97 -2.19
C VAL A 55 8.42 -6.96 -1.03
N ILE A 56 8.40 -6.49 0.22
CA ILE A 56 8.26 -7.35 1.40
C ILE A 56 6.95 -8.15 1.33
N SER A 57 5.84 -7.47 0.99
CA SER A 57 4.54 -8.12 0.80
C SER A 57 4.58 -9.18 -0.30
N LEU A 58 5.23 -8.88 -1.43
CA LEU A 58 5.36 -9.81 -2.54
C LEU A 58 6.14 -11.07 -2.14
N LEU A 59 7.30 -10.91 -1.49
CA LEU A 59 8.12 -12.03 -1.04
C LEU A 59 7.37 -12.90 -0.01
N TRP A 60 6.73 -12.28 0.97
CA TRP A 60 5.93 -12.96 1.98
C TRP A 60 4.79 -13.79 1.36
N ASN A 61 4.02 -13.17 0.46
CA ASN A 61 2.89 -13.84 -0.17
C ASN A 61 3.31 -14.87 -1.22
N SER A 62 4.47 -14.71 -1.87
CA SER A 62 5.04 -15.74 -2.74
C SER A 62 5.40 -17.00 -1.97
N PHE A 63 5.95 -16.87 -0.76
CA PHE A 63 6.20 -18.01 0.11
C PHE A 63 4.89 -18.73 0.47
N GLY A 64 3.82 -18.00 0.82
CA GLY A 64 2.50 -18.58 1.07
C GLY A 64 1.91 -19.31 -0.14
N CYS A 65 2.08 -18.76 -1.35
CA CYS A 65 1.65 -19.44 -2.58
C CYS A 65 2.46 -20.72 -2.86
N PHE A 66 3.77 -20.69 -2.58
CA PHE A 66 4.62 -21.88 -2.73
C PHE A 66 4.18 -22.99 -1.76
N ASP A 67 4.01 -22.67 -0.49
CA ASP A 67 3.51 -23.62 0.53
C ASP A 67 2.15 -24.21 0.15
N TYR A 68 1.23 -23.35 -0.31
CA TYR A 68 -0.06 -23.79 -0.84
C TYR A 68 0.11 -24.78 -2.00
N LEU A 69 0.94 -24.46 -3.00
CA LEU A 69 1.15 -25.32 -4.16
C LEU A 69 1.71 -26.67 -3.78
N MET A 70 2.74 -26.71 -2.93
CA MET A 70 3.35 -27.97 -2.48
C MET A 70 2.34 -28.86 -1.75
N THR A 71 1.49 -28.24 -0.92
CA THR A 71 0.46 -28.97 -0.17
C THR A 71 -0.72 -29.38 -1.04
N ALA A 72 -1.25 -28.48 -1.86
CA ALA A 72 -2.44 -28.73 -2.70
C ALA A 72 -2.16 -29.72 -3.84
N LEU A 73 -0.95 -29.69 -4.41
CA LEU A 73 -0.49 -30.65 -5.43
C LEU A 73 0.01 -31.96 -4.81
N ARG A 74 0.02 -32.07 -3.48
CA ARG A 74 0.49 -33.26 -2.74
C ARG A 74 1.91 -33.63 -3.16
N ASP A 75 2.81 -32.63 -3.21
CA ASP A 75 4.21 -32.88 -3.56
C ASP A 75 4.78 -34.01 -2.71
N PRO A 76 5.42 -35.03 -3.32
CA PRO A 76 5.86 -36.22 -2.61
C PRO A 76 6.85 -35.94 -1.46
N ALA A 77 7.75 -34.94 -1.64
CA ALA A 77 8.71 -34.58 -0.61
C ALA A 77 8.02 -33.88 0.57
N THR A 78 7.10 -32.97 0.27
CA THR A 78 6.26 -32.27 1.28
C THR A 78 5.41 -33.26 2.06
N MET A 79 4.74 -34.20 1.38
CA MET A 79 3.93 -35.23 2.03
C MET A 79 4.78 -36.19 2.87
N ALA A 80 5.96 -36.54 2.42
CA ALA A 80 6.88 -37.42 3.15
C ALA A 80 7.44 -36.75 4.42
N ALA A 81 7.58 -35.42 4.43
CA ALA A 81 8.04 -34.66 5.59
C ALA A 81 6.97 -34.51 6.69
N MET A 82 5.68 -34.74 6.36
CA MET A 82 4.57 -34.68 7.31
C MET A 82 4.49 -35.99 8.09
N SER A 83 4.04 -35.88 9.36
CA SER A 83 3.63 -37.06 10.12
C SER A 83 2.41 -37.73 9.50
N ALA A 84 2.17 -38.99 9.83
CA ALA A 84 1.02 -39.73 9.30
C ALA A 84 -0.34 -39.08 9.66
N PRO A 85 -0.59 -38.58 10.90
CA PRO A 85 -1.81 -37.86 11.24
C PRO A 85 -1.96 -36.52 10.46
N ALA A 86 -0.89 -35.76 10.29
CA ALA A 86 -0.93 -34.49 9.55
C ALA A 86 -1.24 -34.71 8.07
N ARG A 87 -0.64 -35.73 7.48
CA ARG A 87 -0.91 -36.13 6.08
C ARG A 87 -2.36 -36.55 5.90
N ALA A 88 -2.87 -37.44 6.75
CA ALA A 88 -4.27 -37.87 6.70
C ALA A 88 -5.26 -36.72 6.83
N TYR A 89 -4.94 -35.72 7.70
CA TYR A 89 -5.72 -34.50 7.83
C TYR A 89 -5.73 -33.69 6.54
N VAL A 90 -4.57 -33.46 5.92
CA VAL A 90 -4.45 -32.70 4.66
C VAL A 90 -5.17 -33.40 3.51
N GLU A 91 -5.06 -34.72 3.44
CA GLU A 91 -5.74 -35.55 2.41
C GLU A 91 -7.28 -35.57 2.55
N ALA A 92 -7.76 -35.39 3.78
CA ALA A 92 -9.20 -35.37 4.08
C ALA A 92 -9.81 -33.95 3.88
N LEU A 93 -9.03 -32.92 3.59
CA LEU A 93 -9.56 -31.57 3.41
C LEU A 93 -10.53 -31.51 2.20
N PRO A 94 -11.72 -30.93 2.37
CA PRO A 94 -12.68 -30.84 1.28
C PRO A 94 -12.18 -29.84 0.19
N ALA A 95 -12.49 -30.16 -1.07
CA ALA A 95 -12.03 -29.38 -2.22
C ALA A 95 -12.42 -27.88 -2.16
N TRP A 96 -13.62 -27.59 -1.63
CA TRP A 96 -14.04 -26.19 -1.47
C TRP A 96 -13.14 -25.42 -0.50
N LEU A 97 -12.63 -26.07 0.55
CA LEU A 97 -11.72 -25.45 1.52
C LEU A 97 -10.38 -25.13 0.88
N ILE A 98 -9.85 -26.04 0.07
CA ILE A 98 -8.64 -25.84 -0.73
C ILE A 98 -8.84 -24.65 -1.69
N ALA A 99 -10.02 -24.50 -2.27
CA ALA A 99 -10.36 -23.36 -3.13
C ALA A 99 -10.37 -22.03 -2.36
N PHE A 100 -10.95 -21.97 -1.16
CA PHE A 100 -10.90 -20.76 -0.32
C PHE A 100 -9.48 -20.45 0.17
N TRP A 101 -8.67 -21.47 0.46
CA TRP A 101 -7.27 -21.29 0.76
C TRP A 101 -6.52 -20.69 -0.44
N ALA A 102 -6.77 -21.19 -1.66
CA ALA A 102 -6.26 -20.61 -2.90
C ALA A 102 -6.62 -19.12 -3.03
N VAL A 103 -7.91 -18.78 -2.83
CA VAL A 103 -8.36 -17.38 -2.85
C VAL A 103 -7.58 -16.52 -1.85
N GLY A 104 -7.32 -17.05 -0.66
CA GLY A 104 -6.51 -16.39 0.35
C GLY A 104 -5.09 -16.08 -0.14
N VAL A 105 -4.35 -17.08 -0.59
CA VAL A 105 -2.92 -16.91 -0.95
C VAL A 105 -2.73 -16.21 -2.30
N TRP A 106 -3.50 -16.58 -3.34
CA TRP A 106 -3.39 -15.93 -4.64
C TRP A 106 -3.95 -14.50 -4.63
N GLY A 107 -5.00 -14.24 -3.84
CA GLY A 107 -5.55 -12.92 -3.64
C GLY A 107 -4.54 -11.98 -2.97
N SER A 108 -3.80 -12.44 -1.97
CA SER A 108 -2.76 -11.65 -1.31
C SER A 108 -1.54 -11.39 -2.21
N LEU A 109 -1.14 -12.38 -3.03
CA LEU A 109 -0.09 -12.21 -4.02
C LEU A 109 -0.49 -11.17 -5.09
N ALA A 110 -1.72 -11.30 -5.64
CA ALA A 110 -2.27 -10.32 -6.57
C ALA A 110 -2.34 -8.92 -5.95
N GLY A 111 -2.75 -8.82 -4.67
CA GLY A 111 -2.75 -7.57 -3.91
C GLY A 111 -1.37 -6.93 -3.84
N SER A 112 -0.31 -7.73 -3.62
CA SER A 112 1.08 -7.25 -3.58
C SER A 112 1.55 -6.74 -4.94
N LEU A 113 1.25 -7.45 -6.02
CA LEU A 113 1.54 -7.02 -7.38
C LEU A 113 0.80 -5.73 -7.75
N LEU A 114 -0.49 -5.64 -7.42
CA LEU A 114 -1.30 -4.45 -7.64
C LEU A 114 -0.82 -3.25 -6.80
N LEU A 115 -0.32 -3.50 -5.59
CA LEU A 115 0.28 -2.47 -4.74
C LEU A 115 1.54 -1.89 -5.40
N LEU A 116 2.42 -2.74 -5.93
CA LEU A 116 3.61 -2.34 -6.67
C LEU A 116 3.25 -1.65 -8.00
N ALA A 117 2.21 -2.12 -8.69
CA ALA A 117 1.65 -1.46 -9.88
C ALA A 117 0.90 -0.15 -9.55
N ARG A 118 0.82 0.23 -8.28
CA ARG A 118 0.13 1.43 -7.79
C ARG A 118 -1.36 1.46 -8.14
N SER A 119 -1.98 0.29 -8.24
CA SER A 119 -3.39 0.14 -8.56
C SER A 119 -4.27 0.17 -7.30
N ARG A 120 -5.35 0.94 -7.33
CA ARG A 120 -6.38 0.96 -6.26
C ARG A 120 -7.02 -0.42 -6.01
N HIS A 121 -6.98 -1.30 -7.00
CA HIS A 121 -7.53 -2.66 -6.89
C HIS A 121 -6.75 -3.54 -5.90
N ALA A 122 -5.56 -3.12 -5.45
CA ALA A 122 -4.84 -3.78 -4.37
C ALA A 122 -5.71 -3.93 -3.10
N VAL A 123 -6.53 -2.91 -2.78
CA VAL A 123 -7.45 -2.96 -1.63
C VAL A 123 -8.46 -4.10 -1.78
N THR A 124 -9.08 -4.23 -2.96
CA THR A 124 -10.06 -5.30 -3.23
C THR A 124 -9.39 -6.67 -3.18
N ALA A 125 -8.20 -6.82 -3.77
CA ALA A 125 -7.47 -8.08 -3.77
C ALA A 125 -7.12 -8.54 -2.34
N PHE A 126 -6.58 -7.65 -1.50
CA PHE A 126 -6.32 -7.98 -0.09
C PHE A 126 -7.60 -8.24 0.72
N ALA A 127 -8.69 -7.53 0.44
CA ALA A 127 -9.96 -7.78 1.12
C ALA A 127 -10.54 -9.16 0.76
N VAL A 128 -10.52 -9.54 -0.52
CA VAL A 128 -10.94 -10.88 -0.99
C VAL A 128 -10.05 -11.97 -0.39
N SER A 129 -8.73 -11.74 -0.35
CA SER A 129 -7.78 -12.64 0.30
C SER A 129 -8.11 -12.84 1.79
N LEU A 130 -8.45 -11.76 2.50
CA LEU A 130 -8.83 -11.84 3.91
C LEU A 130 -10.07 -12.69 4.14
N VAL A 131 -11.06 -12.59 3.23
CA VAL A 131 -12.27 -13.45 3.28
C VAL A 131 -11.89 -14.91 3.04
N GLY A 132 -11.06 -15.21 2.04
CA GLY A 132 -10.57 -16.57 1.78
C GLY A 132 -9.83 -17.16 2.98
N LEU A 133 -8.95 -16.37 3.60
CA LEU A 133 -8.23 -16.75 4.81
C LEU A 133 -9.20 -17.01 5.98
N ALA A 134 -10.17 -16.13 6.18
CA ALA A 134 -11.14 -16.25 7.27
C ALA A 134 -11.98 -17.52 7.16
N ILE A 135 -12.44 -17.87 5.95
CA ILE A 135 -13.21 -19.09 5.71
C ILE A 135 -12.34 -20.32 5.91
N SER A 136 -11.13 -20.35 5.33
CA SER A 136 -10.26 -21.52 5.43
C SER A 136 -9.74 -21.77 6.84
N GLN A 137 -9.32 -20.73 7.54
CA GLN A 137 -8.84 -20.83 8.92
C GLN A 137 -9.99 -21.06 9.91
N GLY A 138 -11.14 -20.41 9.67
CA GLY A 138 -12.34 -20.61 10.50
C GLY A 138 -12.80 -22.05 10.51
N TYR A 139 -12.84 -22.70 9.35
CA TYR A 139 -13.14 -24.13 9.27
C TYR A 139 -12.15 -24.97 10.05
N GLN A 140 -10.85 -24.72 9.89
CA GLN A 140 -9.80 -25.43 10.59
C GLN A 140 -9.85 -25.24 12.12
N MET A 141 -10.38 -24.12 12.61
CA MET A 141 -10.59 -23.89 14.06
C MET A 141 -11.79 -24.68 14.62
N LEU A 142 -12.77 -25.02 13.78
CA LEU A 142 -13.98 -25.77 14.14
C LEU A 142 -13.81 -27.28 13.99
N THR A 143 -12.72 -27.74 13.38
CA THR A 143 -12.42 -29.15 13.16
C THR A 143 -11.28 -29.62 14.06
N GLU A 144 -11.31 -30.86 14.45
CA GLU A 144 -10.22 -31.49 15.19
C GLU A 144 -8.96 -31.56 14.31
N ARG A 145 -7.89 -30.96 14.79
CA ARG A 145 -6.58 -30.96 14.13
C ARG A 145 -5.59 -31.82 14.91
N PRO A 146 -4.67 -32.51 14.23
CA PRO A 146 -3.56 -33.19 14.90
C PRO A 146 -2.84 -32.26 15.89
N ALA A 147 -2.42 -32.79 17.04
CA ALA A 147 -1.79 -32.02 18.12
C ALA A 147 -0.55 -31.24 17.62
N GLU A 148 0.21 -31.82 16.72
CA GLU A 148 1.38 -31.22 16.09
C GLU A 148 1.05 -29.98 15.22
N MET A 149 -0.18 -29.86 14.70
CA MET A 149 -0.68 -28.68 13.99
C MET A 149 -1.27 -27.62 14.94
N SER A 150 -1.32 -27.92 16.24
CA SER A 150 -1.89 -27.06 17.27
C SER A 150 -0.81 -26.53 18.25
N THR A 151 0.44 -26.49 17.81
CA THR A 151 1.56 -26.01 18.61
C THR A 151 1.54 -24.48 18.78
N THR A 152 2.21 -24.00 19.83
CA THR A 152 2.39 -22.54 20.03
C THR A 152 3.09 -21.87 18.83
N ALA A 153 4.06 -22.55 18.20
CA ALA A 153 4.72 -22.04 17.00
C ALA A 153 3.75 -21.83 15.84
N MET A 154 2.84 -22.79 15.60
CA MET A 154 1.79 -22.66 14.58
C MET A 154 0.79 -21.54 14.92
N ALA A 155 0.43 -21.38 16.19
CA ALA A 155 -0.43 -20.27 16.62
C ALA A 155 0.22 -18.92 16.37
N VAL A 156 1.50 -18.75 16.72
CA VAL A 156 2.26 -17.52 16.42
C VAL A 156 2.33 -17.27 14.93
N PHE A 157 2.61 -18.29 14.12
CA PHE A 157 2.67 -18.15 12.66
C PHE A 157 1.31 -17.74 12.08
N THR A 158 0.21 -18.31 12.60
CA THR A 158 -1.16 -17.90 12.22
C THR A 158 -1.42 -16.42 12.54
N VAL A 159 -1.03 -15.95 13.74
CA VAL A 159 -1.16 -14.55 14.13
C VAL A 159 -0.34 -13.64 13.20
N LEU A 160 0.86 -14.05 12.81
CA LEU A 160 1.70 -13.30 11.87
C LEU A 160 1.06 -13.20 10.48
N ILE A 161 0.44 -14.28 9.98
CA ILE A 161 -0.28 -14.27 8.69
C ILE A 161 -1.44 -13.27 8.73
N TRP A 162 -2.28 -13.34 9.76
CA TRP A 162 -3.40 -12.42 9.94
C TRP A 162 -2.93 -10.97 10.10
N GLY A 163 -1.94 -10.74 10.95
CA GLY A 163 -1.36 -9.42 11.18
C GLY A 163 -0.78 -8.80 9.91
N ALA A 164 -0.04 -9.58 9.14
CA ALA A 164 0.53 -9.14 7.86
C ALA A 164 -0.56 -8.77 6.86
N LEU A 165 -1.57 -9.63 6.68
CA LEU A 165 -2.62 -9.40 5.69
C LEU A 165 -3.50 -8.19 6.05
N VAL A 166 -3.86 -8.04 7.33
CA VAL A 166 -4.58 -6.87 7.84
C VAL A 166 -3.74 -5.61 7.66
N PHE A 167 -2.45 -5.65 7.98
CA PHE A 167 -1.53 -4.54 7.77
C PHE A 167 -1.47 -4.12 6.29
N PHE A 168 -1.31 -5.07 5.35
CA PHE A 168 -1.25 -4.76 3.92
C PHE A 168 -2.56 -4.17 3.40
N LEU A 169 -3.71 -4.67 3.89
CA LEU A 169 -5.02 -4.11 3.54
C LEU A 169 -5.15 -2.65 4.03
N PHE A 170 -4.81 -2.37 5.29
CA PHE A 170 -4.86 -1.01 5.82
C PHE A 170 -3.87 -0.08 5.12
N TYR A 171 -2.68 -0.58 4.85
CA TYR A 171 -1.67 0.17 4.11
C TYR A 171 -2.14 0.54 2.70
N ALA A 172 -2.70 -0.42 1.95
CA ALA A 172 -3.26 -0.19 0.62
C ALA A 172 -4.41 0.84 0.66
N ARG A 173 -5.31 0.74 1.65
CA ARG A 173 -6.38 1.74 1.87
C ARG A 173 -5.82 3.14 2.12
N ARG A 174 -4.81 3.25 2.97
CA ARG A 174 -4.15 4.54 3.28
C ARG A 174 -3.50 5.14 2.03
N MET A 175 -2.82 4.33 1.22
CA MET A 175 -2.19 4.78 -0.02
C MET A 175 -3.23 5.17 -1.09
N THR A 176 -4.38 4.52 -1.12
CA THR A 176 -5.51 4.92 -1.98
C THR A 176 -6.09 6.26 -1.53
N ALA A 177 -6.32 6.45 -0.23
CA ALA A 177 -6.80 7.71 0.32
C ALA A 177 -5.84 8.88 0.06
N ALA A 178 -4.53 8.61 0.10
CA ALA A 178 -3.47 9.56 -0.25
C ALA A 178 -3.31 9.79 -1.77
N ARG A 179 -4.15 9.16 -2.62
CA ARG A 179 -4.12 9.22 -4.09
C ARG A 179 -2.79 8.75 -4.70
N VAL A 180 -2.03 7.95 -3.97
CA VAL A 180 -0.81 7.30 -4.47
C VAL A 180 -1.15 6.11 -5.35
N LEU A 181 -2.18 5.34 -4.99
CA LEU A 181 -2.77 4.28 -5.81
C LEU A 181 -3.89 4.87 -6.68
N ARG A 182 -3.92 4.48 -7.95
CA ARG A 182 -4.81 5.01 -8.99
C ARG A 182 -5.72 3.92 -9.54
#